data_7e7887e07cde399a76145bb3f3458eb3
#
_entry.id   7e7887e07cde399a76145bb3f3458eb3
#
_cell.length_a   1.000
_cell.length_b   1.000
_cell.length_c   1.000
_cell.angle_alpha   90.00
_cell.angle_beta   90.00
_cell.angle_gamma   90.00
#
_symmetry.space_group_name_H-M   'P 1'
#
loop_
_entity.id
_entity.type
_entity.pdbx_description
1 polymer ?
#
loop_
_entity_poly.entity_id
_entity_poly.type
_entity_poly.pdbx_seq_one_letter_code
_entity_poly.pdbx_strand_id
1 'polypeptide(L)'
;MVATLLRQIRRDSRAQEQAILVAAFRQQISRALEEGRWSFAEHFCDKLLAEDPQNLEAWLVKGHLAWRRFGEPGKALNCFQKVLNLGGHESSNACVARARTSLQQLLEQLS
;
A
#
# COMPACT_ATOMS: atom_id res chain seq x y z
N MET A 1 -22.18 31.03 8.16
CA MET A 1 -20.87 31.02 8.82
C MET A 1 -20.69 29.84 9.76
N VAL A 2 -21.63 29.60 10.70
CA VAL A 2 -21.53 28.48 11.63
C VAL A 2 -21.50 27.13 10.91
N ALA A 3 -22.32 26.96 9.86
CA ALA A 3 -22.35 25.71 9.08
C ALA A 3 -21.03 25.42 8.39
N THR A 4 -20.35 26.44 7.88
CA THR A 4 -19.03 26.30 7.23
C THR A 4 -17.98 25.87 8.24
N LEU A 5 -18.01 26.45 9.45
CA LEU A 5 -17.09 26.12 10.53
C LEU A 5 -17.27 24.68 11.00
N LEU A 6 -18.52 24.24 11.14
CA LEU A 6 -18.82 22.87 11.53
C LEU A 6 -18.36 21.86 10.47
N ARG A 7 -18.49 22.20 9.18
CA ARG A 7 -17.98 21.36 8.09
C ARG A 7 -16.47 21.25 8.14
N GLN A 8 -15.79 22.34 8.43
CA GLN A 8 -14.32 22.36 8.53
C GLN A 8 -13.85 21.46 9.69
N ILE A 9 -14.48 21.58 10.86
CA ILE A 9 -14.17 20.77 12.03
C ILE A 9 -14.38 19.28 11.71
N ARG A 10 -15.45 18.90 11.04
CA ARG A 10 -15.73 17.52 10.64
C ARG A 10 -14.69 16.98 9.66
N ARG A 11 -14.25 17.78 8.70
CA ARG A 11 -13.21 17.40 7.73
C ARG A 11 -11.88 17.16 8.45
N ASP A 12 -11.51 18.05 9.36
CA ASP A 12 -10.28 17.93 10.12
C ASP A 12 -10.29 16.68 11.00
N SER A 13 -11.44 16.37 11.64
CA SER A 13 -11.60 15.16 12.44
C SER A 13 -11.48 13.90 11.60
N ARG A 14 -12.07 13.87 10.40
CA ARG A 14 -11.96 12.73 9.49
C ARG A 14 -10.54 12.52 9.01
N ALA A 15 -9.85 13.61 8.65
CA ALA A 15 -8.46 13.54 8.23
C ALA A 15 -7.58 12.99 9.35
N GLN A 16 -7.80 13.42 10.59
CA GLN A 16 -7.07 12.91 11.75
C GLN A 16 -7.37 11.44 12.02
N GLU A 17 -8.63 11.04 11.95
CA GLU A 17 -9.03 9.65 12.13
C GLU A 17 -8.37 8.75 11.07
N GLN A 18 -8.39 9.20 9.81
CA GLN A 18 -7.75 8.46 8.71
C GLN A 18 -6.26 8.32 8.95
N ALA A 19 -5.58 9.39 9.34
CA ALA A 19 -4.15 9.38 9.62
C ALA A 19 -3.80 8.41 10.76
N ILE A 20 -4.62 8.39 11.81
CA ILE A 20 -4.44 7.48 12.95
C ILE A 20 -4.60 6.03 12.51
N LEU A 21 -5.64 5.73 11.73
CA LEU A 21 -5.89 4.39 11.22
C LEU A 21 -4.78 3.91 10.31
N VAL A 22 -4.32 4.77 9.38
CA VAL A 22 -3.21 4.44 8.48
C VAL A 22 -1.95 4.11 9.27
N ALA A 23 -1.62 4.94 10.28
CA ALA A 23 -0.45 4.72 11.13
C ALA A 23 -0.56 3.40 11.91
N ALA A 24 -1.75 3.12 12.46
CA ALA A 24 -2.00 1.87 13.19
C ALA A 24 -1.85 0.65 12.29
N PHE A 25 -2.41 0.69 11.09
CA PHE A 25 -2.31 -0.41 10.14
C PHE A 25 -0.87 -0.62 9.65
N ARG A 26 -0.13 0.46 9.41
CA ARG A 26 1.30 0.36 9.06
C ARG A 26 2.08 -0.38 10.13
N GLN A 27 1.80 -0.08 11.40
CA GLN A 27 2.45 -0.73 12.53
C GLN A 27 2.13 -2.23 12.57
N GLN A 28 0.87 -2.59 12.34
CA GLN A 28 0.45 -3.99 12.29
C GLN A 28 1.08 -4.74 11.11
N ILE A 29 1.20 -4.08 9.95
CA ILE A 29 1.86 -4.65 8.78
C ILE A 29 3.33 -4.96 9.13
N SER A 30 4.06 -4.00 9.70
CA SER A 30 5.46 -4.18 10.06
C SER A 30 5.64 -5.34 11.03
N ARG A 31 4.80 -5.40 12.06
CA ARG A 31 4.84 -6.48 13.05
C ARG A 31 4.55 -7.84 12.40
N ALA A 32 3.53 -7.91 11.55
CA ALA A 32 3.17 -9.15 10.87
C ALA A 32 4.30 -9.65 9.96
N LEU A 33 4.96 -8.74 9.25
CA LEU A 33 6.11 -9.09 8.40
C LEU A 33 7.28 -9.61 9.23
N GLU A 34 7.58 -8.97 10.36
CA GLU A 34 8.66 -9.42 11.26
C GLU A 34 8.38 -10.80 11.85
N GLU A 35 7.12 -11.09 12.14
CA GLU A 35 6.70 -12.36 12.72
C GLU A 35 6.44 -13.45 11.68
N GLY A 36 6.55 -13.14 10.40
CA GLY A 36 6.27 -14.08 9.31
C GLY A 36 4.79 -14.42 9.16
N ARG A 37 3.92 -13.56 9.64
CA ARG A 37 2.47 -13.73 9.55
C ARG A 37 1.94 -13.09 8.26
N TRP A 38 2.20 -13.77 7.16
CA TRP A 38 1.98 -13.21 5.82
C TRP A 38 0.52 -12.89 5.51
N SER A 39 -0.41 -13.75 5.92
CA SER A 39 -1.84 -13.52 5.72
C SER A 39 -2.34 -12.32 6.52
N PHE A 40 -1.84 -12.14 7.75
CA PHE A 40 -2.15 -10.96 8.55
C PHE A 40 -1.59 -9.69 7.91
N ALA A 41 -0.36 -9.76 7.39
CA ALA A 41 0.25 -8.62 6.70
C ALA A 41 -0.61 -8.19 5.52
N GLU A 42 -1.07 -9.14 4.69
CA GLU A 42 -1.95 -8.85 3.57
C GLU A 42 -3.27 -8.24 4.03
N HIS A 43 -3.86 -8.82 5.07
CA HIS A 43 -5.12 -8.31 5.63
C HIS A 43 -5.01 -6.84 6.04
N PHE A 44 -3.93 -6.48 6.73
CA PHE A 44 -3.72 -5.09 7.15
C PHE A 44 -3.35 -4.17 6.00
N CYS A 45 -2.69 -4.67 4.96
CA CYS A 45 -2.51 -3.91 3.73
C CYS A 45 -3.86 -3.55 3.11
N ASP A 46 -4.78 -4.51 3.05
CA ASP A 46 -6.12 -4.27 2.51
C ASP A 46 -6.90 -3.26 3.36
N LYS A 47 -6.80 -3.35 4.68
CA LYS A 47 -7.42 -2.38 5.57
C LYS A 47 -6.84 -0.98 5.39
N LEU A 48 -5.52 -0.87 5.28
CA LEU A 48 -4.86 0.40 5.04
C LEU A 48 -5.29 1.00 3.71
N LEU A 49 -5.35 0.19 2.66
CA LEU A 49 -5.76 0.63 1.33
C LEU A 49 -7.24 1.03 1.26
N ALA A 50 -8.07 0.51 2.16
CA ALA A 50 -9.45 0.97 2.29
C ALA A 50 -9.51 2.41 2.79
N GLU A 51 -8.58 2.79 3.67
CA GLU A 51 -8.49 4.16 4.20
C GLU A 51 -7.69 5.08 3.28
N ASP A 52 -6.64 4.57 2.64
CA ASP A 52 -5.73 5.33 1.78
C ASP A 52 -5.41 4.52 0.53
N PRO A 53 -6.30 4.56 -0.49
CA PRO A 53 -6.13 3.76 -1.72
C PRO A 53 -4.89 4.10 -2.54
N GLN A 54 -4.27 5.25 -2.29
CA GLN A 54 -3.09 5.72 -3.02
C GLN A 54 -1.79 5.45 -2.25
N ASN A 55 -1.83 4.67 -1.19
CA ASN A 55 -0.65 4.38 -0.38
C ASN A 55 0.29 3.43 -1.15
N LEU A 56 1.40 3.97 -1.61
CA LEU A 56 2.36 3.23 -2.44
C LEU A 56 3.00 2.07 -1.67
N GLU A 57 3.37 2.31 -0.42
CA GLU A 57 4.02 1.30 0.42
C GLU A 57 3.13 0.07 0.60
N ALA A 58 1.84 0.27 0.86
CA ALA A 58 0.89 -0.82 1.05
C ALA A 58 0.73 -1.65 -0.23
N TRP A 59 0.63 -1.00 -1.39
CA TRP A 59 0.59 -1.69 -2.67
C TRP A 59 1.87 -2.48 -2.93
N LEU A 60 3.03 -1.88 -2.60
CA LEU A 60 4.33 -2.53 -2.79
C LEU A 60 4.45 -3.78 -1.91
N VAL A 61 4.11 -3.68 -0.63
CA VAL A 61 4.14 -4.81 0.30
C VAL A 61 3.20 -5.91 -0.17
N LYS A 62 1.99 -5.55 -0.57
CA LYS A 62 1.00 -6.51 -1.06
C LYS A 62 1.52 -7.24 -2.31
N GLY A 63 2.20 -6.53 -3.20
CA GLY A 63 2.82 -7.12 -4.40
C GLY A 63 3.92 -8.12 -4.04
N HIS A 64 4.79 -7.78 -3.11
CA HIS A 64 5.85 -8.67 -2.67
C HIS A 64 5.31 -9.92 -1.96
N LEU A 65 4.27 -9.78 -1.15
CA LEU A 65 3.62 -10.92 -0.51
C LEU A 65 3.00 -11.86 -1.56
N ALA A 66 2.29 -11.30 -2.53
CA ALA A 66 1.70 -12.09 -3.62
C ALA A 66 2.76 -12.87 -4.39
N TRP A 67 3.89 -12.23 -4.70
CA TRP A 67 4.97 -12.82 -5.46
C TRP A 67 5.75 -13.86 -4.65
N ARG A 68 6.27 -13.44 -3.49
CA ARG A 68 7.28 -14.20 -2.74
C ARG A 68 6.68 -15.22 -1.78
N ARG A 69 5.46 -14.99 -1.30
CA ARG A 69 4.87 -15.82 -0.25
C ARG A 69 3.66 -16.62 -0.71
N PHE A 70 2.83 -16.05 -1.59
CA PHE A 70 1.60 -16.71 -2.01
C PHE A 70 1.66 -17.33 -3.40
N GLY A 71 2.73 -17.11 -4.15
CA GLY A 71 2.87 -17.65 -5.49
C GLY A 71 1.80 -17.17 -6.46
N GLU A 72 1.41 -15.90 -6.36
CA GLU A 72 0.38 -15.29 -7.19
C GLU A 72 1.00 -14.19 -8.08
N PRO A 73 1.72 -14.57 -9.17
CA PRO A 73 2.43 -13.58 -9.98
C PRO A 73 1.52 -12.56 -10.66
N GLY A 74 0.31 -12.96 -11.08
CA GLY A 74 -0.64 -12.03 -11.68
C GLY A 74 -1.08 -10.93 -10.73
N LYS A 75 -1.34 -11.30 -9.48
CA LYS A 75 -1.69 -10.35 -8.44
C LYS A 75 -0.52 -9.42 -8.13
N ALA A 76 0.71 -9.97 -8.09
CA ALA A 76 1.91 -9.18 -7.87
C ALA A 76 2.11 -8.15 -8.99
N LEU A 77 1.95 -8.54 -10.26
CA LEU A 77 2.02 -7.63 -11.40
C LEU A 77 1.06 -6.46 -11.23
N ASN A 78 -0.18 -6.75 -10.87
CA ASN A 78 -1.20 -5.72 -10.69
C ASN A 78 -0.82 -4.75 -9.55
N CYS A 79 -0.28 -5.26 -8.45
CA CYS A 79 0.12 -4.42 -7.33
C CYS A 79 1.30 -3.50 -7.69
N PHE A 80 2.32 -4.03 -8.35
CA PHE A 80 3.46 -3.23 -8.79
C PHE A 80 3.05 -2.20 -9.84
N GLN A 81 2.16 -2.58 -10.75
CA GLN A 81 1.60 -1.66 -11.73
C GLN A 81 0.86 -0.50 -11.06
N LYS A 82 0.10 -0.80 -9.99
CA LYS A 82 -0.58 0.21 -9.19
C LYS A 82 0.42 1.22 -8.59
N VAL A 83 1.54 0.74 -8.06
CA VAL A 83 2.57 1.63 -7.51
C VAL A 83 3.09 2.58 -8.61
N LEU A 84 3.37 2.04 -9.79
CA LEU A 84 3.86 2.86 -10.90
C LEU A 84 2.82 3.88 -11.36
N ASN A 85 1.56 3.46 -11.48
CA ASN A 85 0.49 4.34 -11.95
C ASN A 85 0.17 5.46 -10.95
N LEU A 86 0.17 5.14 -9.66
CA LEU A 86 -0.14 6.11 -8.61
C LEU A 86 1.04 7.03 -8.29
N GLY A 87 2.25 6.50 -8.33
CA GLY A 87 3.46 7.25 -7.96
C GLY A 87 4.17 7.94 -9.11
N GLY A 88 3.82 7.60 -10.36
CA GLY A 88 4.49 8.10 -11.55
C GLY A 88 5.63 7.19 -11.98
N HIS A 89 5.59 6.70 -13.22
CA HIS A 89 6.51 5.69 -13.73
C HIS A 89 7.98 6.10 -13.68
N GLU A 90 8.23 7.39 -13.80
CA GLU A 90 9.60 7.96 -13.85
C GLU A 90 10.01 8.58 -12.51
N SER A 91 9.20 8.43 -11.47
CA SER A 91 9.46 9.04 -10.17
C SER A 91 10.71 8.46 -9.52
N SER A 92 11.43 9.30 -8.78
CA SER A 92 12.57 8.88 -7.95
C SER A 92 12.14 8.36 -6.59
N ASN A 93 10.83 8.32 -6.30
CA ASN A 93 10.30 7.78 -5.06
C ASN A 93 10.79 6.34 -4.85
N ALA A 94 11.21 6.02 -3.62
CA ALA A 94 11.79 4.71 -3.29
C ALA A 94 10.82 3.56 -3.58
N CYS A 95 9.54 3.73 -3.29
CA CYS A 95 8.53 2.70 -3.56
C CYS A 95 8.38 2.45 -5.06
N VAL A 96 8.36 3.52 -5.86
CA VAL A 96 8.27 3.43 -7.33
C VAL A 96 9.51 2.74 -7.89
N ALA A 97 10.69 3.13 -7.43
CA ALA A 97 11.95 2.51 -7.88
C ALA A 97 11.97 1.01 -7.58
N ARG A 98 11.53 0.62 -6.39
CA ARG A 98 11.47 -0.79 -6.00
C ARG A 98 10.42 -1.55 -6.82
N ALA A 99 9.29 -0.92 -7.09
CA ALA A 99 8.25 -1.53 -7.91
C ALA A 99 8.73 -1.79 -9.34
N ARG A 100 9.47 -0.82 -9.93
CA ARG A 100 10.05 -1.01 -11.27
C ARG A 100 11.00 -2.20 -11.31
N THR A 101 11.90 -2.27 -10.33
CA THR A 101 12.88 -3.37 -10.24
C THR A 101 12.17 -4.71 -10.05
N SER A 102 11.22 -4.77 -9.13
CA SER A 102 10.48 -5.99 -8.84
C SER A 102 9.64 -6.44 -10.03
N LEU A 103 9.00 -5.50 -10.72
CA LEU A 103 8.22 -5.80 -11.91
C LEU A 103 9.09 -6.38 -13.02
N GLN A 104 10.26 -5.79 -13.24
CA GLN A 104 11.21 -6.28 -14.23
C GLN A 104 11.66 -7.70 -13.91
N GLN A 105 12.04 -7.97 -12.66
CA GLN A 105 12.47 -9.30 -12.23
C GLN A 105 11.35 -10.33 -12.40
N LEU A 106 10.13 -9.95 -12.04
CA LEU A 106 8.97 -10.83 -12.15
C LEU A 106 8.69 -11.17 -13.62
N LEU A 107 8.73 -10.17 -14.51
CA LEU A 107 8.54 -10.38 -15.95
C LEU A 107 9.63 -11.30 -16.53
N GLU A 108 10.87 -11.16 -16.08
CA GLU A 108 11.95 -12.05 -16.51
C GLU A 108 11.72 -13.49 -16.06
N GLN A 109 11.17 -13.70 -14.87
CA GLN A 109 10.83 -15.05 -14.39
C GLN A 109 9.69 -15.68 -15.15
N LEU A 110 8.77 -14.88 -15.68
CA LEU A 110 7.60 -15.38 -16.43
C LEU A 110 7.90 -15.64 -17.91
N SER A 111 9.05 -15.20 -18.41
CA SER A 111 9.40 -15.40 -19.83
C SER A 111 10.07 -16.79 -20.07
#